data_088dce42b9cfaf4e7604ebd477cb2067
#
_entry.id   088dce42b9cfaf4e7604ebd477cb2067
#
_cell.length_a   1.000
_cell.length_b   1.000
_cell.length_c   1.000
_cell.angle_alpha   90.00
_cell.angle_beta   90.00
_cell.angle_gamma   90.00
#
_symmetry.space_group_name_H-M   'P 1'
#
loop_
_entity.id
_entity.type
_entity.pdbx_description
1 polymer ?
#
loop_
_entity_poly.entity_id
_entity_poly.type
_entity_poly.pdbx_seq_one_letter_code
_entity_poly.pdbx_strand_id
1 'polypeptide(L)'
;MAPNTNSGRTKAAPRAASSRPTAVLVLSDGSLFKGRGFGAAVTNVGEVCFNTSMTGYQEIMTDPSYAGQIITFTFPHIGNVGANGKDHETGAPSALGMITRQLPTAPANWRSESSLEAWMVAHDLPGIAGVDTRALTRHIRDAGAPTGVICHNPDGVFDIDALAAQARDWPGLAGMDLAIEVTRDAEATWDEGSWDFLSATHLTTDAAHRVVAMDFGCKDNILRCLIDAGCDLSLIHI
;
A
#
# COMPACT_ATOMS: atom_id res chain seq x y z
N MET A 1 -6.15 44.18 45.93
CA MET A 1 -7.19 43.15 45.72
C MET A 1 -7.63 43.24 44.28
N ALA A 2 -7.12 42.36 43.40
CA ALA A 2 -7.53 42.29 42.00
C ALA A 2 -8.30 40.96 41.81
N PRO A 3 -9.42 40.93 41.09
CA PRO A 3 -10.19 39.70 40.92
C PRO A 3 -9.57 38.82 39.86
N ASN A 4 -9.41 37.55 40.21
CA ASN A 4 -8.93 36.44 39.40
C ASN A 4 -10.05 35.98 38.46
N THR A 5 -9.95 36.27 37.16
CA THR A 5 -10.89 35.77 36.15
C THR A 5 -10.39 34.45 35.60
N ASN A 6 -10.89 33.37 36.20
CA ASN A 6 -10.65 32.00 35.70
C ASN A 6 -11.58 31.76 34.48
N SER A 7 -11.04 31.93 33.26
CA SER A 7 -11.73 31.59 32.02
C SER A 7 -11.72 30.08 31.83
N GLY A 8 -12.83 29.45 32.18
CA GLY A 8 -13.03 28.01 31.93
C GLY A 8 -12.93 27.65 30.45
N ARG A 9 -11.81 27.04 30.06
CA ARG A 9 -11.68 26.33 28.82
C ARG A 9 -12.54 25.07 28.88
N THR A 10 -13.72 25.12 28.33
CA THR A 10 -14.53 23.93 28.04
C THR A 10 -13.77 23.07 27.05
N LYS A 11 -13.16 21.96 27.50
CA LYS A 11 -12.69 20.91 26.65
C LYS A 11 -13.90 20.35 25.89
N ALA A 12 -13.95 20.58 24.57
CA ALA A 12 -14.91 19.90 23.72
C ALA A 12 -14.76 18.40 23.93
N ALA A 13 -15.80 17.69 24.25
CA ALA A 13 -15.82 16.25 24.37
C ALA A 13 -15.43 15.65 23.00
N PRO A 14 -14.63 14.57 22.96
CA PRO A 14 -14.31 13.91 21.72
C PRO A 14 -15.62 13.48 21.05
N ARG A 15 -15.83 13.93 19.82
CA ARG A 15 -16.98 13.57 19.00
C ARG A 15 -16.99 12.05 18.89
N ALA A 16 -18.00 11.37 19.41
CA ALA A 16 -18.16 9.93 19.29
C ALA A 16 -17.99 9.57 17.81
N ALA A 17 -16.97 8.73 17.50
CA ALA A 17 -16.73 8.26 16.14
C ALA A 17 -18.03 7.60 15.66
N SER A 18 -18.56 8.02 14.50
CA SER A 18 -19.80 7.48 13.96
C SER A 18 -19.63 5.95 13.85
N SER A 19 -20.61 5.21 14.37
CA SER A 19 -20.62 3.74 14.34
C SER A 19 -20.86 3.18 12.92
N ARG A 20 -21.10 4.06 11.95
CA ARG A 20 -21.38 3.70 10.56
C ARG A 20 -20.08 3.39 9.83
N PRO A 21 -19.99 2.26 9.11
CA PRO A 21 -18.82 1.95 8.27
C PRO A 21 -18.71 2.97 7.15
N THR A 22 -17.48 3.36 6.83
CA THR A 22 -17.15 4.26 5.70
C THR A 22 -16.36 3.56 4.62
N ALA A 23 -16.10 2.27 4.78
CA ALA A 23 -15.55 1.42 3.72
C ALA A 23 -16.12 0.00 3.78
N VAL A 24 -16.14 -0.64 2.64
CA VAL A 24 -16.51 -2.05 2.49
C VAL A 24 -15.51 -2.76 1.58
N LEU A 25 -15.30 -4.06 1.86
CA LEU A 25 -14.67 -5.01 0.95
C LEU A 25 -15.72 -6.07 0.61
N VAL A 26 -16.01 -6.25 -0.66
CA VAL A 26 -16.94 -7.25 -1.18
C VAL A 26 -16.16 -8.22 -2.03
N LEU A 27 -16.20 -9.51 -1.69
CA LEU A 27 -15.54 -10.56 -2.46
C LEU A 27 -16.49 -11.17 -3.49
N SER A 28 -15.93 -11.80 -4.52
CA SER A 28 -16.69 -12.44 -5.61
C SER A 28 -17.60 -13.59 -5.15
N ASP A 29 -17.29 -14.22 -4.01
CA ASP A 29 -18.12 -15.26 -3.39
C ASP A 29 -19.30 -14.68 -2.57
N GLY A 30 -19.43 -13.35 -2.49
CA GLY A 30 -20.45 -12.63 -1.74
C GLY A 30 -20.05 -12.31 -0.30
N SER A 31 -18.85 -12.67 0.16
CA SER A 31 -18.36 -12.30 1.47
C SER A 31 -18.22 -10.78 1.57
N LEU A 32 -18.70 -10.20 2.69
CA LEU A 32 -18.74 -8.77 2.93
C LEU A 32 -18.04 -8.42 4.24
N PHE A 33 -17.03 -7.56 4.14
CA PHE A 33 -16.34 -6.98 5.29
C PHE A 33 -16.64 -5.48 5.34
N LYS A 34 -17.07 -5.00 6.52
CA LYS A 34 -17.38 -3.59 6.76
C LYS A 34 -16.35 -3.00 7.73
N GLY A 35 -15.90 -1.79 7.44
CA GLY A 35 -14.89 -1.14 8.26
C GLY A 35 -14.88 0.37 8.14
N ARG A 36 -13.81 0.98 8.59
CA ARG A 36 -13.55 2.40 8.44
C ARG A 36 -12.60 2.64 7.28
N GLY A 37 -13.00 3.50 6.37
CA GLY A 37 -12.16 3.92 5.25
C GLY A 37 -11.05 4.86 5.71
N PHE A 38 -9.93 4.78 5.00
CA PHE A 38 -8.81 5.71 5.04
C PHE A 38 -8.18 5.78 3.65
N GLY A 39 -7.28 6.75 3.41
CA GLY A 39 -6.78 7.02 2.07
C GLY A 39 -7.85 7.66 1.17
N ALA A 40 -7.72 7.46 -0.14
CA ALA A 40 -8.60 8.07 -1.12
C ALA A 40 -10.03 7.51 -1.07
N ALA A 41 -11.03 8.39 -1.31
CA ALA A 41 -12.44 8.00 -1.37
C ALA A 41 -12.80 7.51 -2.78
N VAL A 42 -12.30 6.32 -3.11
CA VAL A 42 -12.45 5.68 -4.43
C VAL A 42 -12.83 4.22 -4.29
N THR A 43 -13.12 3.58 -5.42
CA THR A 43 -13.45 2.14 -5.52
C THR A 43 -12.49 1.48 -6.48
N ASN A 44 -11.80 0.42 -6.02
CA ASN A 44 -10.90 -0.39 -6.83
C ASN A 44 -11.31 -1.86 -6.79
N VAL A 45 -11.09 -2.57 -7.90
CA VAL A 45 -11.29 -4.01 -8.03
C VAL A 45 -9.96 -4.70 -8.30
N GLY A 46 -9.71 -5.84 -7.66
CA GLY A 46 -8.49 -6.60 -7.84
C GLY A 46 -8.52 -7.93 -7.11
N GLU A 47 -7.46 -8.72 -7.29
CA GLU A 47 -7.27 -9.94 -6.53
C GLU A 47 -6.88 -9.62 -5.09
N VAL A 48 -7.55 -10.23 -4.11
CA VAL A 48 -7.26 -10.00 -2.70
C VAL A 48 -6.23 -10.99 -2.20
N CYS A 49 -5.05 -10.48 -1.88
CA CYS A 49 -3.95 -11.27 -1.32
C CYS A 49 -3.63 -10.86 0.12
N PHE A 50 -2.63 -11.46 0.74
CA PHE A 50 -2.14 -11.05 2.06
C PHE A 50 -0.61 -11.01 2.12
N ASN A 51 -0.12 -10.12 2.99
CA ASN A 51 1.30 -10.01 3.31
C ASN A 51 1.49 -10.14 4.83
N THR A 52 2.52 -10.89 5.27
CA THR A 52 2.79 -11.19 6.68
C THR A 52 3.95 -10.38 7.26
N SER A 53 4.55 -9.50 6.49
CA SER A 53 5.64 -8.64 6.96
C SER A 53 5.16 -7.69 8.06
N MET A 54 6.03 -7.45 9.03
CA MET A 54 5.75 -6.53 10.15
C MET A 54 6.09 -5.07 9.80
N THR A 55 6.90 -4.85 8.77
CA THR A 55 7.40 -3.55 8.31
C THR A 55 7.41 -3.51 6.80
N GLY A 56 7.73 -2.34 6.21
CA GLY A 56 7.90 -2.21 4.77
C GLY A 56 6.58 -2.10 4.02
N TYR A 57 5.56 -1.51 4.62
CA TYR A 57 4.25 -1.41 3.97
C TYR A 57 4.27 -0.50 2.72
N GLN A 58 5.12 0.54 2.68
CA GLN A 58 5.24 1.40 1.51
C GLN A 58 5.96 0.66 0.37
N GLU A 59 7.04 -0.05 0.69
CA GLU A 59 7.74 -0.93 -0.26
C GLU A 59 6.81 -2.00 -0.82
N ILE A 60 5.99 -2.63 0.03
CA ILE A 60 5.00 -3.63 -0.39
C ILE A 60 3.96 -3.02 -1.34
N MET A 61 3.44 -1.83 -1.04
CA MET A 61 2.45 -1.15 -1.89
C MET A 61 3.02 -0.69 -3.23
N THR A 62 4.33 -0.42 -3.29
CA THR A 62 5.03 0.00 -4.51
C THR A 62 5.73 -1.14 -5.25
N ASP A 63 5.67 -2.36 -4.72
CA ASP A 63 6.25 -3.54 -5.35
C ASP A 63 5.45 -3.94 -6.61
N PRO A 64 6.05 -3.97 -7.80
CA PRO A 64 5.36 -4.34 -9.04
C PRO A 64 4.79 -5.75 -9.03
N SER A 65 5.25 -6.63 -8.14
CA SER A 65 4.69 -7.97 -7.96
C SER A 65 3.23 -7.95 -7.46
N TYR A 66 2.74 -6.82 -6.93
CA TYR A 66 1.37 -6.65 -6.47
C TYR A 66 0.47 -5.89 -7.46
N ALA A 67 0.90 -5.76 -8.73
CA ALA A 67 0.05 -5.18 -9.76
C ALA A 67 -1.29 -5.93 -9.87
N GLY A 68 -2.39 -5.17 -9.89
CA GLY A 68 -3.74 -5.75 -9.93
C GLY A 68 -4.24 -6.34 -8.61
N GLN A 69 -3.53 -6.17 -7.49
CA GLN A 69 -3.89 -6.79 -6.21
C GLN A 69 -4.27 -5.77 -5.12
N ILE A 70 -5.17 -6.20 -4.22
CA ILE A 70 -5.55 -5.51 -2.98
C ILE A 70 -4.91 -6.28 -1.82
N ILE A 71 -4.10 -5.61 -1.00
CA ILE A 71 -3.23 -6.29 -0.03
C ILE A 71 -3.83 -6.27 1.37
N THR A 72 -4.01 -7.45 1.97
CA THR A 72 -4.35 -7.61 3.38
C THR A 72 -3.07 -7.67 4.21
N PHE A 73 -2.83 -6.66 5.04
CA PHE A 73 -1.73 -6.65 6.00
C PHE A 73 -2.13 -7.41 7.27
N THR A 74 -1.40 -8.49 7.58
CA THR A 74 -1.70 -9.30 8.76
C THR A 74 -1.17 -8.66 10.05
N PHE A 75 -0.14 -7.82 9.96
CA PHE A 75 0.38 -7.05 11.08
C PHE A 75 -0.61 -5.93 11.46
N PRO A 76 -1.02 -5.84 12.74
CA PRO A 76 -2.13 -4.96 13.12
C PRO A 76 -1.79 -3.47 13.12
N HIS A 77 -0.53 -3.10 13.32
CA HIS A 77 -0.10 -1.71 13.47
C HIS A 77 0.65 -1.23 12.23
N ILE A 78 -0.04 -0.47 11.40
CA ILE A 78 0.48 0.10 10.15
C ILE A 78 0.49 1.62 10.26
N GLY A 79 1.44 2.28 9.58
CA GLY A 79 1.51 3.75 9.46
C GLY A 79 2.51 4.43 10.38
N ASN A 80 3.10 3.72 11.35
CA ASN A 80 4.03 4.29 12.33
C ASN A 80 5.32 4.90 11.74
N VAL A 81 5.79 4.41 10.59
CA VAL A 81 6.95 4.98 9.87
C VAL A 81 6.53 6.19 9.05
N GLY A 82 5.25 6.34 8.72
CA GLY A 82 4.77 7.30 7.74
C GLY A 82 5.05 6.84 6.32
N ALA A 83 5.23 7.80 5.41
CA ALA A 83 5.69 7.57 4.05
C ALA A 83 6.80 8.58 3.72
N ASN A 84 7.72 8.19 2.84
CA ASN A 84 8.87 8.99 2.42
C ASN A 84 9.33 8.62 1.01
N GLY A 85 10.21 9.43 0.43
CA GLY A 85 10.73 9.25 -0.91
C GLY A 85 11.83 8.18 -1.07
N LYS A 86 12.08 7.33 -0.05
CA LYS A 86 13.14 6.31 -0.08
C LYS A 86 12.61 4.88 0.06
N ASP A 87 11.51 4.69 0.79
CA ASP A 87 10.94 3.38 1.10
C ASP A 87 9.98 2.94 -0.02
N HIS A 88 10.49 2.75 -1.22
CA HIS A 88 9.73 2.30 -2.38
C HIS A 88 10.53 1.31 -3.23
N GLU A 89 9.81 0.47 -3.96
CA GLU A 89 10.34 -0.51 -4.92
C GLU A 89 10.14 -0.07 -6.38
N THR A 90 9.26 0.92 -6.60
CA THR A 90 9.08 1.65 -7.87
C THR A 90 8.57 3.06 -7.59
N GLY A 91 8.59 3.94 -8.59
CA GLY A 91 8.20 5.35 -8.44
C GLY A 91 6.72 5.60 -8.11
N ALA A 92 5.85 4.58 -8.25
CA ALA A 92 4.42 4.66 -7.96
C ALA A 92 3.89 3.35 -7.37
N PRO A 93 2.77 3.37 -6.62
CA PRO A 93 2.13 2.15 -6.14
C PRO A 93 1.66 1.26 -7.27
N SER A 94 1.91 -0.05 -7.15
CA SER A 94 1.37 -1.09 -8.02
C SER A 94 0.15 -1.77 -7.43
N ALA A 95 0.06 -1.80 -6.09
CA ALA A 95 -1.10 -2.34 -5.38
C ALA A 95 -2.30 -1.39 -5.47
N LEU A 96 -3.51 -1.97 -5.51
CA LEU A 96 -4.77 -1.25 -5.74
C LEU A 96 -5.51 -0.83 -4.46
N GLY A 97 -5.03 -1.25 -3.29
CA GLY A 97 -5.66 -0.88 -2.01
C GLY A 97 -5.09 -1.65 -0.84
N MET A 98 -5.46 -1.22 0.36
CA MET A 98 -4.92 -1.70 1.63
C MET A 98 -6.02 -2.14 2.59
N ILE A 99 -5.90 -3.34 3.15
CA ILE A 99 -6.80 -3.89 4.16
C ILE A 99 -6.02 -4.06 5.46
N THR A 100 -6.49 -3.46 6.56
CA THR A 100 -5.79 -3.47 7.85
C THR A 100 -6.71 -3.83 9.00
N ARG A 101 -6.11 -4.32 10.09
CA ARG A 101 -6.83 -4.59 11.35
C ARG A 101 -7.23 -3.30 12.06
N GLN A 102 -6.34 -2.31 12.08
CA GLN A 102 -6.53 -1.03 12.75
C GLN A 102 -6.30 0.12 11.77
N LEU A 103 -6.88 1.28 12.05
CA LEU A 103 -6.55 2.49 11.29
C LEU A 103 -5.05 2.76 11.38
N PRO A 104 -4.45 3.25 10.28
CA PRO A 104 -3.06 3.70 10.31
C PRO A 104 -2.82 4.67 11.45
N THR A 105 -1.70 4.46 12.16
CA THR A 105 -1.31 5.36 13.24
C THR A 105 -0.64 6.62 12.70
N ALA A 106 -0.71 7.70 13.46
CA ALA A 106 0.11 8.87 13.16
C ALA A 106 1.60 8.47 13.16
N PRO A 107 2.39 8.99 12.22
CA PRO A 107 3.81 8.67 12.14
C PRO A 107 4.56 9.14 13.38
N ALA A 108 5.48 8.31 13.86
CA ALA A 108 6.34 8.58 15.00
C ALA A 108 7.81 8.27 14.69
N ASN A 109 8.17 8.21 13.41
CA ASN A 109 9.52 7.92 12.92
C ASN A 109 10.12 9.17 12.28
N TRP A 110 11.42 9.39 12.51
CA TRP A 110 12.16 10.54 11.96
C TRP A 110 12.24 10.54 10.42
N ARG A 111 12.05 9.38 9.78
CA ARG A 111 12.04 9.24 8.31
C ARG A 111 10.74 9.68 7.67
N SER A 112 9.70 9.96 8.46
CA SER A 112 8.40 10.35 7.93
C SER A 112 8.43 11.71 7.27
N GLU A 113 8.08 11.76 5.99
CA GLU A 113 7.85 12.99 5.24
C GLU A 113 6.35 13.32 5.18
N SER A 114 5.50 12.28 5.22
CA SER A 114 4.05 12.39 5.26
C SER A 114 3.42 11.24 6.05
N SER A 115 2.13 11.36 6.39
CA SER A 115 1.39 10.21 6.92
C SER A 115 1.08 9.21 5.80
N LEU A 116 0.94 7.92 6.16
CA LEU A 116 0.50 6.89 5.21
C LEU A 116 -0.84 7.26 4.56
N GLU A 117 -1.78 7.80 5.34
CA GLU A 117 -3.09 8.23 4.82
C GLU A 117 -2.94 9.33 3.75
N ALA A 118 -2.12 10.36 4.00
CA ALA A 118 -1.87 11.43 3.04
C ALA A 118 -1.19 10.91 1.76
N TRP A 119 -0.24 9.98 1.91
CA TRP A 119 0.41 9.33 0.78
C TRP A 119 -0.59 8.50 -0.05
N MET A 120 -1.47 7.74 0.59
CA MET A 120 -2.52 6.98 -0.10
C MET A 120 -3.51 7.88 -0.84
N VAL A 121 -3.88 9.03 -0.25
CA VAL A 121 -4.74 10.02 -0.93
C VAL A 121 -4.05 10.58 -2.18
N ALA A 122 -2.76 10.89 -2.09
CA ALA A 122 -1.99 11.43 -3.22
C ALA A 122 -1.84 10.44 -4.38
N HIS A 123 -2.04 9.15 -4.13
CA HIS A 123 -1.95 8.06 -5.13
C HIS A 123 -3.29 7.39 -5.44
N ASP A 124 -4.42 8.00 -5.08
CA ASP A 124 -5.78 7.47 -5.32
C ASP A 124 -5.98 6.04 -4.78
N LEU A 125 -5.37 5.71 -3.63
CA LEU A 125 -5.46 4.40 -3.01
C LEU A 125 -6.50 4.37 -1.90
N PRO A 126 -7.53 3.49 -1.98
CA PRO A 126 -8.46 3.25 -0.90
C PRO A 126 -7.89 2.32 0.16
N GLY A 127 -8.28 2.51 1.40
CA GLY A 127 -7.98 1.62 2.50
C GLY A 127 -9.20 1.30 3.34
N ILE A 128 -9.23 0.11 3.93
CA ILE A 128 -10.25 -0.31 4.90
C ILE A 128 -9.59 -0.83 6.18
N ALA A 129 -10.00 -0.31 7.32
CA ALA A 129 -9.56 -0.74 8.65
C ALA A 129 -10.72 -1.32 9.47
N GLY A 130 -10.37 -2.11 10.49
CA GLY A 130 -11.36 -2.78 11.36
C GLY A 130 -11.80 -4.14 10.84
N VAL A 131 -11.15 -4.65 9.80
CA VAL A 131 -11.39 -5.98 9.23
C VAL A 131 -10.73 -7.04 10.13
N ASP A 132 -11.39 -8.19 10.29
CA ASP A 132 -10.72 -9.37 10.84
C ASP A 132 -9.76 -9.97 9.80
N THR A 133 -8.55 -9.40 9.74
CA THR A 133 -7.52 -9.80 8.78
C THR A 133 -7.10 -11.25 8.95
N ARG A 134 -7.22 -11.83 10.16
CA ARG A 134 -6.95 -13.25 10.39
C ARG A 134 -8.00 -14.15 9.73
N ALA A 135 -9.28 -13.79 9.87
CA ALA A 135 -10.37 -14.53 9.21
C ALA A 135 -10.25 -14.42 7.68
N LEU A 136 -9.97 -13.21 7.16
CA LEU A 136 -9.76 -12.98 5.73
C LEU A 136 -8.55 -13.76 5.19
N THR A 137 -7.41 -13.77 5.91
CA THR A 137 -6.22 -14.54 5.51
C THR A 137 -6.50 -16.05 5.47
N ARG A 138 -7.29 -16.58 6.41
CA ARG A 138 -7.71 -17.98 6.37
C ARG A 138 -8.59 -18.25 5.16
N HIS A 139 -9.53 -17.37 4.87
CA HIS A 139 -10.41 -17.49 3.72
C HIS A 139 -9.60 -17.53 2.41
N ILE A 140 -8.66 -16.60 2.23
CA ILE A 140 -7.74 -16.56 1.07
C ILE A 140 -6.92 -17.85 0.97
N ARG A 141 -6.39 -18.35 2.07
CA ARG A 141 -5.56 -19.57 2.09
C ARG A 141 -6.38 -20.82 1.74
N ASP A 142 -7.60 -20.91 2.24
CA ASP A 142 -8.41 -22.13 2.12
C ASP A 142 -9.18 -22.17 0.77
N ALA A 143 -9.56 -21.02 0.21
CA ALA A 143 -10.34 -20.90 -1.03
C ALA A 143 -9.53 -20.43 -2.26
N GLY A 144 -8.28 -19.99 -2.08
CA GLY A 144 -7.49 -19.28 -3.08
C GLY A 144 -7.68 -17.76 -2.96
N ALA A 145 -6.89 -17.01 -3.73
CA ALA A 145 -6.98 -15.55 -3.75
C ALA A 145 -8.26 -15.11 -4.51
N PRO A 146 -9.28 -14.58 -3.82
CA PRO A 146 -10.53 -14.19 -4.44
C PRO A 146 -10.39 -12.82 -5.12
N THR A 147 -11.19 -12.56 -6.13
CA THR A 147 -11.45 -11.20 -6.59
C THR A 147 -12.26 -10.45 -5.54
N GLY A 148 -11.95 -9.18 -5.31
CA GLY A 148 -12.67 -8.30 -4.40
C GLY A 148 -12.74 -6.88 -4.90
N VAL A 149 -13.73 -6.15 -4.38
CA VAL A 149 -13.88 -4.70 -4.57
C VAL A 149 -13.72 -4.04 -3.21
N ILE A 150 -12.76 -3.13 -3.11
CA ILE A 150 -12.62 -2.22 -1.96
C ILE A 150 -13.24 -0.88 -2.32
N CYS A 151 -14.20 -0.41 -1.51
CA CYS A 151 -14.85 0.88 -1.71
C CYS A 151 -14.75 1.72 -0.44
N HIS A 152 -14.13 2.89 -0.54
CA HIS A 152 -14.12 3.91 0.50
C HIS A 152 -15.09 5.02 0.10
N ASN A 153 -16.18 5.17 0.88
CA ASN A 153 -17.14 6.24 0.75
C ASN A 153 -17.39 6.86 2.13
N PRO A 154 -16.91 8.10 2.39
CA PRO A 154 -17.07 8.79 3.67
C PRO A 154 -18.52 8.94 4.14
N ASP A 155 -19.48 9.00 3.21
CA ASP A 155 -20.91 9.07 3.51
C ASP A 155 -21.46 7.73 3.99
N GLY A 156 -20.71 6.64 3.84
CA GLY A 156 -21.08 5.26 4.26
C GLY A 156 -22.31 4.75 3.51
N VAL A 157 -22.51 5.15 2.27
CA VAL A 157 -23.56 4.65 1.38
C VAL A 157 -22.92 3.71 0.33
N PHE A 158 -23.39 2.47 0.27
CA PHE A 158 -22.82 1.45 -0.59
C PHE A 158 -23.92 0.69 -1.33
N ASP A 159 -23.80 0.54 -2.62
CA ASP A 159 -24.58 -0.41 -3.41
C ASP A 159 -23.83 -1.77 -3.43
N ILE A 160 -24.15 -2.62 -2.44
CA ILE A 160 -23.45 -3.90 -2.23
C ILE A 160 -23.67 -4.84 -3.41
N ASP A 161 -24.86 -4.81 -4.04
CA ASP A 161 -25.17 -5.69 -5.17
C ASP A 161 -24.35 -5.29 -6.41
N ALA A 162 -24.20 -4.00 -6.67
CA ALA A 162 -23.35 -3.48 -7.74
C ALA A 162 -21.87 -3.80 -7.50
N LEU A 163 -21.36 -3.62 -6.27
CA LEU A 163 -19.97 -3.96 -5.91
C LEU A 163 -19.71 -5.47 -6.02
N ALA A 164 -20.67 -6.31 -5.63
CA ALA A 164 -20.58 -7.77 -5.77
C ALA A 164 -20.62 -8.22 -7.24
N ALA A 165 -21.41 -7.54 -8.08
CA ALA A 165 -21.39 -7.78 -9.53
C ALA A 165 -20.01 -7.41 -10.11
N GLN A 166 -19.46 -6.24 -9.76
CA GLN A 166 -18.13 -5.80 -10.20
C GLN A 166 -17.03 -6.80 -9.78
N ALA A 167 -17.11 -7.36 -8.56
CA ALA A 167 -16.15 -8.37 -8.10
C ALA A 167 -16.25 -9.68 -8.91
N ARG A 168 -17.45 -10.09 -9.30
CA ARG A 168 -17.65 -11.31 -10.10
C ARG A 168 -17.28 -11.14 -11.57
N ASP A 169 -17.53 -9.95 -12.12
CA ASP A 169 -17.34 -9.67 -13.55
C ASP A 169 -15.89 -9.33 -13.90
N TRP A 170 -15.05 -9.05 -12.89
CA TRP A 170 -13.63 -8.80 -13.13
C TRP A 170 -12.93 -10.09 -13.59
N PRO A 171 -12.21 -10.06 -14.73
CA PRO A 171 -11.68 -11.29 -15.37
C PRO A 171 -10.55 -11.96 -14.56
N GLY A 172 -10.02 -11.30 -13.53
CA GLY A 172 -8.86 -11.78 -12.78
C GLY A 172 -7.54 -11.42 -13.46
N LEU A 173 -6.44 -11.80 -12.84
CA LEU A 173 -5.08 -11.53 -13.36
C LEU A 173 -4.72 -12.44 -14.55
N ALA A 174 -5.38 -13.58 -14.69
CA ALA A 174 -5.09 -14.53 -15.76
C ALA A 174 -5.38 -13.92 -17.15
N GLY A 175 -4.37 -13.87 -18.00
CA GLY A 175 -4.46 -13.27 -19.34
C GLY A 175 -4.20 -11.76 -19.40
N MET A 176 -3.96 -11.09 -18.28
CA MET A 176 -3.45 -9.72 -18.26
C MET A 176 -1.95 -9.72 -18.55
N ASP A 177 -1.50 -8.80 -19.38
CA ASP A 177 -0.07 -8.58 -19.63
C ASP A 177 0.48 -7.54 -18.65
N LEU A 178 0.57 -7.94 -17.37
CA LEU A 178 1.04 -7.06 -16.30
C LEU A 178 2.53 -6.69 -16.46
N ALA A 179 3.31 -7.50 -17.17
CA ALA A 179 4.72 -7.17 -17.41
C ALA A 179 4.88 -5.88 -18.20
N ILE A 180 4.03 -5.63 -19.18
CA ILE A 180 4.01 -4.36 -19.93
C ILE A 180 3.61 -3.19 -19.02
N GLU A 181 2.64 -3.39 -18.12
CA GLU A 181 2.15 -2.33 -17.24
C GLU A 181 3.17 -1.89 -16.19
N VAL A 182 4.05 -2.81 -15.75
CA VAL A 182 5.01 -2.56 -14.65
C VAL A 182 6.45 -2.36 -15.13
N THR A 183 6.75 -2.59 -16.41
CA THR A 183 8.06 -2.33 -17.00
C THR A 183 8.31 -0.82 -17.10
N ARG A 184 9.57 -0.40 -17.04
CA ARG A 184 9.93 1.02 -17.23
C ARG A 184 9.73 1.44 -18.68
N ASP A 185 9.37 2.71 -18.88
CA ASP A 185 9.10 3.24 -20.21
C ASP A 185 10.35 3.59 -21.02
N ALA A 186 11.53 3.59 -20.40
CA ALA A 186 12.77 4.02 -21.07
C ALA A 186 14.01 3.26 -20.54
N GLU A 187 15.01 3.18 -21.40
CA GLU A 187 16.34 2.73 -21.00
C GLU A 187 16.93 3.67 -19.94
N ALA A 188 17.65 3.09 -18.98
CA ALA A 188 18.27 3.83 -17.90
C ALA A 188 19.58 3.18 -17.45
N THR A 189 20.42 3.93 -16.76
CA THR A 189 21.50 3.41 -15.93
C THR A 189 21.06 3.45 -14.48
N TRP A 190 21.58 2.52 -13.68
CA TRP A 190 21.31 2.48 -12.25
C TRP A 190 22.62 2.46 -11.48
N ASP A 191 22.77 3.37 -10.51
CA ASP A 191 24.02 3.56 -9.74
C ASP A 191 23.81 3.56 -8.21
N GLU A 192 22.54 3.41 -7.76
CA GLU A 192 22.20 3.36 -6.34
C GLU A 192 22.32 1.93 -5.79
N GLY A 193 23.17 1.73 -4.78
CA GLY A 193 23.21 0.52 -3.96
C GLY A 193 22.19 0.56 -2.82
N SER A 194 22.34 -0.36 -1.87
CA SER A 194 21.49 -0.41 -0.68
C SER A 194 21.59 0.88 0.15
N TRP A 195 20.48 1.23 0.80
CA TRP A 195 20.44 2.36 1.72
C TRP A 195 21.29 2.09 2.96
N ASP A 196 22.26 2.97 3.25
CA ASP A 196 23.00 2.93 4.49
C ASP A 196 22.38 3.86 5.53
N PHE A 197 21.96 3.28 6.64
CA PHE A 197 21.30 3.99 7.72
C PHE A 197 22.23 5.00 8.44
N LEU A 198 23.55 4.72 8.50
CA LEU A 198 24.49 5.56 9.23
C LEU A 198 24.86 6.81 8.45
N SER A 199 25.10 6.67 7.16
CA SER A 199 25.43 7.81 6.26
C SER A 199 24.17 8.53 5.75
N ALA A 200 22.99 7.91 5.86
CA ALA A 200 21.73 8.37 5.29
C ALA A 200 21.81 8.59 3.76
N THR A 201 22.57 7.73 3.07
CA THR A 201 22.75 7.74 1.60
C THR A 201 22.68 6.33 1.05
N HIS A 202 22.50 6.21 -0.28
CA HIS A 202 22.71 4.94 -0.97
C HIS A 202 24.21 4.64 -1.09
N LEU A 203 24.54 3.36 -0.94
CA LEU A 203 25.91 2.88 -1.15
C LEU A 203 26.27 2.98 -2.64
N THR A 204 27.53 3.20 -2.92
CA THR A 204 28.11 3.09 -4.26
C THR A 204 29.30 2.14 -4.20
N THR A 205 29.50 1.33 -5.24
CA THR A 205 30.57 0.33 -5.29
C THR A 205 31.32 0.50 -6.60
N ASP A 206 32.66 0.29 -6.56
CA ASP A 206 33.45 0.25 -7.77
C ASP A 206 33.01 -0.97 -8.61
N ALA A 207 32.58 -0.72 -9.84
CA ALA A 207 32.04 -1.75 -10.70
C ALA A 207 33.15 -2.66 -11.26
N ALA A 208 33.00 -3.96 -11.04
CA ALA A 208 33.86 -4.99 -11.61
C ALA A 208 33.24 -5.68 -12.82
N HIS A 209 31.91 -5.61 -12.98
CA HIS A 209 31.16 -6.33 -13.99
C HIS A 209 30.15 -5.41 -14.69
N ARG A 210 30.07 -5.48 -16.03
CA ARG A 210 28.99 -4.83 -16.78
C ARG A 210 27.83 -5.78 -16.95
N VAL A 211 26.62 -5.32 -16.56
CA VAL A 211 25.39 -6.11 -16.61
C VAL A 211 24.30 -5.32 -17.31
N VAL A 212 23.63 -5.94 -18.27
CA VAL A 212 22.41 -5.42 -18.87
C VAL A 212 21.23 -6.17 -18.25
N ALA A 213 20.37 -5.46 -17.55
CA ALA A 213 19.16 -6.01 -16.96
C ALA A 213 17.95 -5.71 -17.86
N MET A 214 17.26 -6.77 -18.31
CA MET A 214 15.97 -6.63 -19.00
C MET A 214 14.87 -6.41 -17.98
N ASP A 215 14.18 -5.28 -18.08
CA ASP A 215 13.13 -4.91 -17.14
C ASP A 215 11.77 -5.48 -17.54
N PHE A 216 11.20 -6.30 -16.67
CA PHE A 216 9.84 -6.85 -16.73
C PHE A 216 9.06 -6.49 -15.46
N GLY A 217 9.31 -5.33 -14.88
CA GLY A 217 8.80 -4.91 -13.58
C GLY A 217 9.77 -5.26 -12.45
N CYS A 218 11.04 -4.92 -12.63
CA CYS A 218 12.09 -5.18 -11.65
C CYS A 218 11.96 -4.22 -10.45
N LYS A 219 11.99 -4.78 -9.24
CA LYS A 219 12.06 -3.99 -8.00
C LYS A 219 13.38 -3.23 -7.91
N ASP A 220 13.34 -2.00 -7.42
CA ASP A 220 14.53 -1.19 -7.18
C ASP A 220 15.53 -1.90 -6.26
N ASN A 221 15.05 -2.65 -5.27
CA ASN A 221 15.95 -3.38 -4.37
C ASN A 221 16.76 -4.48 -5.06
N ILE A 222 16.27 -5.09 -6.13
CA ILE A 222 17.06 -6.05 -6.93
C ILE A 222 18.23 -5.33 -7.60
N LEU A 223 17.98 -4.14 -8.14
CA LEU A 223 19.01 -3.32 -8.79
C LEU A 223 20.03 -2.84 -7.76
N ARG A 224 19.59 -2.41 -6.59
CA ARG A 224 20.48 -2.01 -5.47
C ARG A 224 21.40 -3.16 -5.05
N CYS A 225 20.87 -4.38 -4.93
CA CYS A 225 21.69 -5.56 -4.61
C CYS A 225 22.73 -5.88 -5.69
N LEU A 226 22.44 -5.62 -6.96
CA LEU A 226 23.40 -5.80 -8.05
C LEU A 226 24.54 -4.78 -8.00
N ILE A 227 24.22 -3.51 -7.66
CA ILE A 227 25.24 -2.47 -7.40
C ILE A 227 26.14 -2.89 -6.23
N ASP A 228 25.57 -3.35 -5.13
CA ASP A 228 26.32 -3.81 -3.96
C ASP A 228 27.23 -4.99 -4.30
N ALA A 229 26.85 -5.80 -5.28
CA ALA A 229 27.66 -6.90 -5.81
C ALA A 229 28.75 -6.45 -6.81
N GLY A 230 28.92 -5.15 -7.07
CA GLY A 230 29.94 -4.59 -7.96
C GLY A 230 29.55 -4.63 -9.44
N CYS A 231 28.28 -4.46 -9.76
CA CYS A 231 27.78 -4.38 -11.14
C CYS A 231 27.65 -2.92 -11.59
N ASP A 232 28.05 -2.66 -12.85
CA ASP A 232 27.69 -1.46 -13.64
C ASP A 232 26.44 -1.81 -14.45
N LEU A 233 25.30 -1.21 -14.09
CA LEU A 233 23.99 -1.62 -14.59
C LEU A 233 23.48 -0.72 -15.71
N SER A 234 23.08 -1.34 -16.81
CA SER A 234 22.23 -0.76 -17.84
C SER A 234 20.89 -1.45 -17.86
N LEU A 235 19.80 -0.70 -17.82
CA LEU A 235 18.43 -1.21 -17.85
C LEU A 235 17.86 -1.04 -19.23
N ILE A 236 17.29 -2.10 -19.77
CA ILE A 236 16.52 -2.08 -21.03
C ILE A 236 15.10 -2.55 -20.74
N HIS A 237 14.13 -1.87 -21.33
CA HIS A 237 12.71 -2.21 -21.24
C HIS A 237 12.26 -3.13 -22.39
N ILE A 238 11.09 -3.68 -22.28
CA ILE A 238 10.42 -4.48 -23.33
C ILE A 238 9.39 -3.67 -24.10
#